data_7e6d9afad00787eb7de60d80295f7082
#
_entry.id   7e6d9afad00787eb7de60d80295f7082
#
_cell.length_a   1.000
_cell.length_b   1.000
_cell.length_c   1.000
_cell.angle_alpha   90.00
_cell.angle_beta   90.00
_cell.angle_gamma   90.00
#
_symmetry.space_group_name_H-M   'P 1'
#
loop_
_entity.id
_entity.type
_entity.pdbx_description
1 polymer ?
#
loop_
_entity_poly.entity_id
_entity_poly.type
_entity_poly.pdbx_seq_one_letter_code
_entity_poly.pdbx_strand_id
1 'polypeptide(L)'
;MFRFVLYGRPGCGKSVTLSHLTHYGHSAGFITMTFSQIKKWLTRYYTTAPSTFSPGQVDHIMNSNIFLKNFRQANLERLSQPGLVTHKVSFPLPSGALY
;
A
#
# COMPACT_ATOMS: atom_id res chain seq x y z
N MET A 1 -4.03 -7.21 18.76
CA MET A 1 -3.18 -7.08 17.56
C MET A 1 -1.71 -7.11 17.98
N PHE A 2 -0.95 -8.01 17.42
CA PHE A 2 0.48 -8.11 17.72
C PHE A 2 1.27 -7.20 16.78
N ARG A 3 2.23 -6.50 17.35
CA ARG A 3 3.13 -5.62 16.58
C ARG A 3 4.56 -5.98 16.91
N PHE A 4 5.38 -6.06 15.88
CA PHE A 4 6.80 -6.39 16.02
C PHE A 4 7.63 -5.31 15.36
N VAL A 5 8.74 -4.97 15.97
CA VAL A 5 9.69 -3.99 15.45
C VAL A 5 11.02 -4.69 15.21
N LEU A 6 11.52 -4.61 13.97
CA LEU A 6 12.86 -5.04 13.62
C LEU A 6 13.78 -3.82 13.64
N TYR A 7 14.82 -3.89 14.44
CA TYR A 7 15.80 -2.80 14.51
C TYR A 7 17.23 -3.38 14.50
N GLY A 8 18.15 -2.55 14.09
CA GLY A 8 19.55 -2.95 14.00
C GLY A 8 20.34 -2.03 13.09
N ARG A 9 21.64 -2.32 12.96
CA ARG A 9 22.54 -1.55 12.11
C ARG A 9 22.16 -1.72 10.63
N PRO A 10 22.50 -0.73 9.76
CA PRO A 10 22.35 -0.91 8.32
C PRO A 10 23.07 -2.18 7.85
N GLY A 11 22.41 -2.96 6.99
CA GLY A 11 23.00 -4.18 6.45
C GLY A 11 22.85 -5.42 7.32
N CYS A 12 22.15 -5.36 8.45
CA CYS A 12 21.98 -6.55 9.31
C CYS A 12 20.87 -7.52 8.86
N GLY A 13 20.21 -7.26 7.73
CA GLY A 13 19.21 -8.17 7.17
C GLY A 13 17.76 -7.85 7.49
N LYS A 14 17.46 -6.65 7.96
CA LYS A 14 16.08 -6.23 8.28
C LYS A 14 15.14 -6.31 7.06
N SER A 15 15.57 -5.75 5.93
CA SER A 15 14.79 -5.77 4.70
C SER A 15 14.60 -7.17 4.15
N VAL A 16 15.63 -8.00 4.23
CA VAL A 16 15.56 -9.41 3.81
C VAL A 16 14.57 -10.17 4.67
N THR A 17 14.57 -9.94 5.99
CA THR A 17 13.62 -10.56 6.91
C THR A 17 12.18 -10.16 6.57
N LEU A 18 11.93 -8.89 6.29
CA LEU A 18 10.61 -8.41 5.88
C LEU A 18 10.16 -9.03 4.56
N SER A 19 11.08 -9.21 3.62
CA SER A 19 10.79 -9.86 2.35
C SER A 19 10.41 -11.33 2.54
N HIS A 20 11.08 -12.04 3.42
CA HIS A 20 10.74 -13.41 3.79
C HIS A 20 9.35 -13.51 4.42
N LEU A 21 9.03 -12.60 5.34
CA LEU A 21 7.72 -12.56 5.97
C LEU A 21 6.61 -12.27 4.96
N THR A 22 6.85 -11.36 4.03
CA THR A 22 5.90 -11.05 2.95
C THR A 22 5.67 -12.26 2.06
N HIS A 23 6.73 -12.96 1.70
CA HIS A 23 6.63 -14.19 0.90
C HIS A 23 5.86 -15.28 1.64
N TYR A 24 6.13 -15.46 2.92
CA TYR A 24 5.39 -16.41 3.75
C TYR A 24 3.91 -16.06 3.79
N GLY A 25 3.58 -14.81 4.03
CA GLY A 25 2.19 -14.35 4.06
C GLY A 25 1.47 -14.60 2.75
N HIS A 26 2.12 -14.31 1.63
CA HIS A 26 1.57 -14.60 0.31
C HIS A 26 1.34 -16.10 0.10
N SER A 27 2.32 -16.94 0.45
CA SER A 27 2.22 -18.41 0.31
C SER A 27 1.15 -19.00 1.22
N ALA A 28 0.95 -18.42 2.41
CA ALA A 28 -0.07 -18.87 3.36
C ALA A 28 -1.48 -18.35 3.03
N GLY A 29 -1.63 -17.53 1.99
CA GLY A 29 -2.91 -17.00 1.56
C GLY A 29 -3.38 -15.75 2.29
N PHE A 30 -2.50 -15.06 3.00
CA PHE A 30 -2.82 -13.75 3.60
C PHE A 30 -2.90 -12.65 2.55
N ILE A 31 -3.72 -11.66 2.82
CA ILE A 31 -3.64 -10.38 2.11
C ILE A 31 -2.48 -9.60 2.71
N THR A 32 -1.51 -9.26 1.87
CA THR A 32 -0.29 -8.57 2.31
C THR A 32 -0.30 -7.12 1.86
N MET A 33 0.16 -6.25 2.75
CA MET A 33 0.29 -4.83 2.48
C MET A 33 1.70 -4.40 2.90
N THR A 34 2.50 -3.96 1.94
CA THR A 34 3.89 -3.59 2.18
C THR A 34 4.16 -2.14 1.81
N PHE A 35 4.90 -1.46 2.66
CA PHE A 35 5.38 -0.10 2.42
C PHE A 35 6.90 -0.12 2.41
N SER A 36 7.49 0.18 1.28
CA SER A 36 8.94 0.32 1.17
C SER A 36 9.35 1.78 1.14
N GLN A 37 10.50 2.08 1.74
CA GLN A 37 11.12 3.39 1.65
C GLN A 37 10.21 4.57 2.07
N ILE A 38 9.49 4.41 3.17
CA ILE A 38 8.55 5.42 3.68
C ILE A 38 9.23 6.79 3.87
N LYS A 39 10.51 6.81 4.23
CA LYS A 39 11.27 8.07 4.37
C LYS A 39 11.24 8.89 3.08
N LYS A 40 11.30 8.24 1.92
CA LYS A 40 11.22 8.93 0.63
C LYS A 40 9.84 9.54 0.39
N TRP A 41 8.78 8.95 0.91
CA TRP A 41 7.44 9.51 0.84
C TRP A 41 7.36 10.83 1.62
N LEU A 42 8.05 10.90 2.75
CA LEU A 42 8.03 12.07 3.63
C LEU A 42 8.94 13.19 3.13
N THR A 43 9.99 12.87 2.37
CA THR A 43 11.01 13.85 1.96
C THR A 43 10.90 14.31 0.51
N ARG A 44 10.06 13.67 -0.30
CA ARG A 44 9.86 14.04 -1.71
C ARG A 44 8.45 14.56 -1.91
N TYR A 45 8.31 15.87 -2.11
CA TYR A 45 7.01 16.57 -2.14
C TYR A 45 6.50 16.91 -3.53
N TYR A 46 7.26 16.67 -4.59
CA TYR A 46 6.94 17.14 -5.93
C TYR A 46 5.76 16.42 -6.59
N THR A 47 5.21 15.41 -5.97
CA THR A 47 4.03 14.68 -6.45
C THR A 47 2.82 14.85 -5.53
N THR A 48 2.83 15.88 -4.70
CA THR A 48 1.72 16.15 -3.78
C THR A 48 0.75 17.17 -4.35
N ALA A 49 -0.50 17.08 -3.92
CA ALA A 49 -1.54 18.06 -4.23
C ALA A 49 -2.38 18.31 -2.97
N PRO A 50 -3.02 19.48 -2.85
CA PRO A 50 -3.94 19.73 -1.75
C PRO A 50 -5.06 18.71 -1.72
N SER A 51 -5.35 18.17 -0.52
CA SER A 51 -6.44 17.21 -0.36
C SER A 51 -7.79 17.89 -0.54
N THR A 52 -8.67 17.28 -1.33
CA THR A 52 -10.05 17.73 -1.48
C THR A 52 -10.95 17.24 -0.34
N PHE A 53 -10.49 16.25 0.43
CA PHE A 53 -11.26 15.66 1.52
C PHE A 53 -10.90 16.20 2.89
N SER A 54 -9.67 16.64 3.08
CA SER A 54 -9.17 17.11 4.38
C SER A 54 -8.47 18.45 4.21
N PRO A 55 -9.13 19.58 4.49
CA PRO A 55 -8.50 20.90 4.38
C PRO A 55 -7.21 20.99 5.22
N GLY A 56 -6.17 21.59 4.64
CA GLY A 56 -4.87 21.74 5.30
C GLY A 56 -3.95 20.53 5.20
N GLN A 57 -4.38 19.46 4.54
CA GLN A 57 -3.55 18.29 4.27
C GLN A 57 -3.21 18.16 2.79
N VAL A 58 -2.20 17.37 2.48
CA VAL A 58 -1.77 17.09 1.11
C VAL A 58 -1.86 15.60 0.82
N ASP A 59 -2.19 15.27 -0.43
CA ASP A 59 -2.24 13.90 -0.92
C ASP A 59 -0.97 13.59 -1.72
N HIS A 60 -0.37 12.43 -1.46
CA HIS A 60 0.72 11.87 -2.25
C HIS A 60 0.15 11.07 -3.43
N ILE A 61 -0.20 11.74 -4.50
CA ILE A 61 -0.94 11.14 -5.61
C ILE A 61 -0.17 9.99 -6.27
N MET A 62 1.07 10.23 -6.68
CA MET A 62 1.86 9.22 -7.37
C MET A 62 2.20 8.03 -6.47
N ASN A 63 2.62 8.29 -5.23
CA ASN A 63 2.95 7.24 -4.28
C ASN A 63 1.73 6.39 -3.94
N SER A 64 0.57 7.00 -3.78
CA SER A 64 -0.68 6.30 -3.53
C SER A 64 -1.07 5.39 -4.70
N ASN A 65 -0.92 5.88 -5.93
CA ASN A 65 -1.22 5.09 -7.13
C ASN A 65 -0.28 3.88 -7.26
N ILE A 66 1.01 4.08 -7.04
CA ILE A 66 2.01 3.00 -7.07
C ILE A 66 1.72 1.98 -5.98
N PHE A 67 1.42 2.43 -4.77
CA PHE A 67 1.07 1.55 -3.65
C PHE A 67 -0.17 0.71 -3.97
N LEU A 68 -1.24 1.32 -4.43
CA LEU A 68 -2.49 0.62 -4.75
C LEU A 68 -2.30 -0.38 -5.88
N LYS A 69 -1.53 -0.02 -6.90
CA LYS A 69 -1.20 -0.93 -8.01
C LYS A 69 -0.42 -2.15 -7.52
N ASN A 70 0.60 -1.94 -6.70
CA ASN A 70 1.40 -3.02 -6.15
C ASN A 70 0.58 -3.90 -5.20
N PHE A 71 -0.26 -3.31 -4.37
CA PHE A 71 -1.17 -4.03 -3.49
C PHE A 71 -2.12 -4.92 -4.28
N ARG A 72 -2.72 -4.39 -5.34
CA ARG A 72 -3.61 -5.14 -6.20
C ARG A 72 -2.90 -6.32 -6.86
N GLN A 73 -1.71 -6.09 -7.43
CA GLN A 73 -0.95 -7.16 -8.09
C GLN A 73 -0.53 -8.26 -7.12
N ALA A 74 -0.08 -7.89 -5.94
CA ALA A 74 0.37 -8.85 -4.93
C ALA A 74 -0.77 -9.72 -4.39
N ASN A 75 -1.99 -9.22 -4.36
CA ASN A 75 -3.14 -9.88 -3.74
C ASN A 75 -4.24 -10.25 -4.75
N LEU A 76 -3.96 -10.24 -6.03
CA LEU A 76 -4.97 -10.38 -7.07
C LEU A 76 -5.77 -11.68 -6.93
N GLU A 77 -5.10 -12.80 -6.74
CA GLU A 77 -5.76 -14.10 -6.57
C GLU A 77 -6.67 -14.11 -5.35
N ARG A 78 -6.20 -13.56 -4.25
CA ARG A 78 -6.95 -13.51 -2.98
C ARG A 78 -8.17 -12.59 -3.11
N LEU A 79 -8.00 -11.42 -3.70
CA LEU A 79 -9.07 -10.45 -3.88
C LEU A 79 -10.14 -10.92 -4.87
N SER A 80 -9.80 -11.86 -5.74
CA SER A 80 -10.73 -12.44 -6.71
C SER A 80 -11.60 -13.55 -6.13
N GLN A 81 -11.31 -14.01 -4.90
CA GLN A 81 -12.09 -15.08 -4.29
C GLN A 81 -13.48 -14.62 -3.90
N PRO A 82 -14.53 -15.46 -4.09
CA PRO A 82 -15.88 -15.13 -3.70
C PRO A 82 -16.02 -14.88 -2.20
N GLY A 83 -16.78 -13.85 -1.83
CA GLY A 83 -17.10 -13.54 -0.44
C GLY A 83 -16.04 -12.75 0.31
N LEU A 84 -14.85 -12.52 -0.26
CA LEU A 84 -13.81 -11.73 0.38
C LEU A 84 -14.09 -10.23 0.29
N VAL A 85 -14.58 -9.76 -0.86
CA VAL A 85 -14.97 -8.36 -1.08
C VAL A 85 -16.47 -8.24 -0.84
N THR A 86 -16.84 -7.57 0.25
CA THR A 86 -18.24 -7.43 0.67
C THR A 86 -18.93 -6.19 0.09
N HIS A 87 -18.16 -5.14 -0.18
CA HIS A 87 -18.67 -3.88 -0.72
C HIS A 87 -17.80 -3.38 -1.86
N LYS A 88 -18.45 -2.93 -2.91
CA LYS A 88 -17.79 -2.21 -4.01
C LYS A 88 -18.21 -0.75 -3.95
N VAL A 89 -17.24 0.15 -3.95
CA VAL A 89 -17.47 1.59 -3.97
C VAL A 89 -16.96 2.14 -5.28
N SER A 90 -17.82 2.84 -6.01
CA SER A 90 -17.44 3.51 -7.25
C SER A 90 -17.30 5.00 -7.00
N PHE A 91 -16.21 5.57 -7.43
CA PHE A 91 -15.95 7.00 -7.33
C PHE A 91 -16.02 7.63 -8.72
N PRO A 92 -16.82 8.70 -8.92
CA PRO A 92 -16.81 9.40 -10.19
C PRO A 92 -15.48 10.12 -10.39
N LEU A 93 -14.91 9.98 -11.60
CA LEU A 93 -13.74 10.73 -12.00
C LEU A 93 -14.13 12.14 -12.43
N PRO A 94 -13.20 13.12 -12.35
CA PRO A 94 -13.47 14.47 -12.85
C PRO A 94 -13.88 14.52 -14.32
N SER A 95 -13.49 13.54 -15.11
CA SER A 95 -13.86 13.38 -16.53
C SER A 95 -15.23 12.74 -16.76
N GLY A 96 -15.96 12.39 -15.68
CA GLY A 96 -17.22 11.66 -15.78
C GLY A 96 -17.08 10.15 -15.92
N ALA A 97 -15.85 9.60 -16.00
CA ALA A 97 -15.61 8.17 -15.97
C ALA A 97 -15.71 7.64 -14.54
N LEU A 98 -15.86 6.30 -14.40
CA LEU A 98 -15.90 5.63 -13.10
C LEU A 98 -14.65 4.78 -12.91
N TYR A 99 -14.17 4.71 -11.67
CA TYR A 99 -13.12 3.76 -11.30
C TYR A 99 -13.67 2.33 -11.28
#